data_5e6274be7a37dcf740474162f73ca20e
#
_entry.id   5e6274be7a37dcf740474162f73ca20e
#
_cell.length_a   1.000
_cell.length_b   1.000
_cell.length_c   1.000
_cell.angle_alpha   90.00
_cell.angle_beta   90.00
_cell.angle_gamma   90.00
#
_symmetry.space_group_name_H-M   'P 1'
#
loop_
_entity.id
_entity.type
_entity.pdbx_description
1 polymer ?
#
loop_
_entity_poly.entity_id
_entity_poly.type
_entity_poly.pdbx_seq_one_letter_code
_entity_poly.pdbx_strand_id
1 'polypeptide(L)'
;MANDKPFTVEEQIDTMKKYVTFTKRARMRDFLQYSGYFRASRYGKYLLSYTNVFAMKPSQDVLFALYQFDFELRKVMYEACAKAEIQIKSAIANAVSLKTGDAVFYLEQQNYTPTRSERNKFYRKKNVKFFNSFFSDIQDKEEMLRKDVLKYPELKEYRNGGKRAAMNIPSWAAFSYFEFGTIENIYMYLRSDLRKEVLL
;
A
#
# COMPACT_ATOMS: atom_id res chain seq x y z
N MET A 1 27.49 -21.38 -3.16
CA MET A 1 26.04 -21.23 -3.15
C MET A 1 25.48 -22.27 -4.10
N ALA A 2 24.72 -23.25 -3.62
CA ALA A 2 24.06 -24.22 -4.48
C ALA A 2 22.95 -23.47 -5.23
N ASN A 3 23.09 -23.36 -6.55
CA ASN A 3 22.00 -22.87 -7.37
C ASN A 3 20.88 -23.89 -7.34
N ASP A 4 19.74 -23.55 -6.72
CA ASP A 4 18.55 -24.38 -6.74
C ASP A 4 18.12 -24.57 -8.20
N LYS A 5 18.16 -25.82 -8.65
CA LYS A 5 17.73 -26.16 -9.99
C LYS A 5 16.22 -25.85 -10.13
N PRO A 6 15.78 -25.16 -11.18
CA PRO A 6 14.36 -24.91 -11.38
C PRO A 6 13.60 -26.23 -11.59
N PHE A 7 12.46 -26.36 -10.93
CA PHE A 7 11.59 -27.52 -11.07
C PHE A 7 10.71 -27.40 -12.29
N THR A 8 10.62 -28.47 -13.05
CA THR A 8 9.58 -28.63 -14.08
C THR A 8 8.18 -28.67 -13.42
N VAL A 9 7.13 -28.41 -14.19
CA VAL A 9 5.76 -28.46 -13.67
C VAL A 9 5.44 -29.87 -13.14
N GLU A 10 5.94 -30.93 -13.74
CA GLU A 10 5.74 -32.30 -13.27
C GLU A 10 6.43 -32.55 -11.92
N GLU A 11 7.66 -32.08 -11.75
CA GLU A 11 8.38 -32.15 -10.47
C GLU A 11 7.66 -31.32 -9.38
N GLN A 12 7.10 -30.18 -9.75
CA GLN A 12 6.26 -29.37 -8.85
C GLN A 12 5.00 -30.13 -8.41
N ILE A 13 4.30 -30.79 -9.36
CA ILE A 13 3.12 -31.63 -9.07
C ILE A 13 3.51 -32.78 -8.12
N ASP A 14 4.61 -33.44 -8.37
CA ASP A 14 5.06 -34.53 -7.48
C ASP A 14 5.42 -34.03 -6.07
N THR A 15 5.97 -32.83 -5.99
CA THR A 15 6.24 -32.19 -4.69
C THR A 15 4.94 -31.83 -3.97
N MET A 16 3.88 -31.41 -4.70
CA MET A 16 2.58 -31.12 -4.07
C MET A 16 1.93 -32.31 -3.39
N LYS A 17 2.24 -33.56 -3.80
CA LYS A 17 1.76 -34.78 -3.11
C LYS A 17 2.22 -34.86 -1.65
N LYS A 18 3.27 -34.12 -1.27
CA LYS A 18 3.71 -34.03 0.14
C LYS A 18 2.67 -33.32 1.01
N TYR A 19 1.90 -32.41 0.44
CA TYR A 19 1.00 -31.51 1.17
C TYR A 19 -0.46 -31.85 1.01
N VAL A 20 -0.87 -32.32 -0.20
CA VAL A 20 -2.28 -32.58 -0.53
C VAL A 20 -2.43 -33.92 -1.27
N THR A 21 -3.61 -34.55 -1.11
CA THR A 21 -3.98 -35.73 -1.89
C THR A 21 -4.68 -35.31 -3.15
N PHE A 22 -4.36 -35.94 -4.28
CA PHE A 22 -5.06 -35.73 -5.55
C PHE A 22 -4.93 -36.94 -6.48
N THR A 23 -5.96 -37.15 -7.29
CA THR A 23 -6.04 -38.20 -8.32
C THR A 23 -5.88 -37.64 -9.72
N LYS A 24 -6.30 -36.40 -9.94
CA LYS A 24 -6.30 -35.75 -11.25
C LYS A 24 -5.11 -34.81 -11.42
N ARG A 25 -4.00 -35.34 -11.97
CA ARG A 25 -2.77 -34.57 -12.21
C ARG A 25 -2.99 -33.35 -13.13
N ALA A 26 -3.85 -33.49 -14.16
CA ALA A 26 -4.13 -32.38 -15.07
C ALA A 26 -4.69 -31.15 -14.33
N ARG A 27 -5.67 -31.33 -13.43
CA ARG A 27 -6.21 -30.21 -12.64
C ARG A 27 -5.15 -29.54 -11.74
N MET A 28 -4.22 -30.33 -11.19
CA MET A 28 -3.11 -29.76 -10.40
C MET A 28 -2.13 -29.00 -11.29
N ARG A 29 -1.87 -29.48 -12.51
CA ARG A 29 -1.03 -28.78 -13.50
C ARG A 29 -1.62 -27.42 -13.83
N ASP A 30 -2.90 -27.38 -14.23
CA ASP A 30 -3.61 -26.15 -14.57
C ASP A 30 -3.60 -25.17 -13.40
N PHE A 31 -3.85 -25.66 -12.20
CA PHE A 31 -3.80 -24.85 -10.98
C PHE A 31 -2.40 -24.26 -10.72
N LEU A 32 -1.32 -25.04 -10.86
CA LEU A 32 0.05 -24.56 -10.65
C LEU A 32 0.48 -23.56 -11.72
N GLN A 33 0.04 -23.74 -12.98
CA GLN A 33 0.30 -22.78 -14.05
C GLN A 33 -0.40 -21.44 -13.81
N TYR A 34 -1.62 -21.47 -13.27
CA TYR A 34 -2.38 -20.27 -12.93
C TYR A 34 -1.88 -19.58 -11.66
N SER A 35 -1.69 -20.33 -10.57
CA SER A 35 -1.41 -19.79 -9.24
C SER A 35 0.09 -19.59 -8.95
N GLY A 36 0.95 -20.33 -9.68
CA GLY A 36 2.38 -20.45 -9.40
C GLY A 36 2.67 -21.41 -8.23
N TYR A 37 3.69 -22.26 -8.41
CA TYR A 37 4.08 -23.28 -7.46
C TYR A 37 4.37 -22.74 -6.05
N PHE A 38 5.10 -21.64 -5.95
CA PHE A 38 5.49 -21.08 -4.65
C PHE A 38 4.26 -20.71 -3.80
N ARG A 39 3.28 -20.09 -4.43
CA ARG A 39 2.02 -19.71 -3.75
C ARG A 39 1.21 -20.96 -3.39
N ALA A 40 0.98 -21.85 -4.35
CA ALA A 40 0.24 -23.09 -4.15
C ALA A 40 0.83 -23.96 -3.03
N SER A 41 2.15 -24.11 -3.00
CA SER A 41 2.84 -24.91 -1.97
C SER A 41 2.72 -24.31 -0.57
N ARG A 42 2.66 -22.98 -0.43
CA ARG A 42 2.42 -22.32 0.86
C ARG A 42 1.03 -22.64 1.41
N TYR A 43 -0.01 -22.59 0.56
CA TYR A 43 -1.36 -23.01 0.96
C TYR A 43 -1.41 -24.50 1.33
N GLY A 44 -0.76 -25.35 0.54
CA GLY A 44 -0.68 -26.77 0.82
C GLY A 44 0.01 -27.06 2.16
N LYS A 45 1.12 -26.40 2.45
CA LYS A 45 1.83 -26.51 3.73
C LYS A 45 0.97 -26.04 4.91
N TYR A 46 0.28 -24.91 4.74
CA TYR A 46 -0.61 -24.37 5.76
C TYR A 46 -1.75 -25.34 6.06
N LEU A 47 -2.43 -25.84 5.03
CA LEU A 47 -3.51 -26.83 5.19
C LEU A 47 -2.99 -28.11 5.87
N LEU A 48 -1.83 -28.61 5.46
CA LEU A 48 -1.25 -29.82 6.07
C LEU A 48 -0.96 -29.59 7.56
N SER A 49 -0.42 -28.43 7.94
CA SER A 49 -0.17 -28.12 9.35
C SER A 49 -1.43 -28.13 10.19
N TYR A 50 -2.55 -27.69 9.61
CA TYR A 50 -3.85 -27.66 10.28
C TYR A 50 -4.49 -29.06 10.38
N THR A 51 -4.34 -29.87 9.32
CA THR A 51 -4.94 -31.22 9.28
C THR A 51 -4.04 -32.30 9.87
N ASN A 52 -2.79 -31.99 10.14
CA ASN A 52 -1.84 -32.95 10.72
C ASN A 52 -2.26 -33.42 12.13
N VAL A 53 -3.07 -32.61 12.83
CA VAL A 53 -3.74 -32.97 14.09
C VAL A 53 -4.65 -34.18 13.90
N PHE A 54 -5.18 -34.39 12.69
CA PHE A 54 -6.10 -35.48 12.35
C PHE A 54 -5.46 -36.60 11.51
N ALA A 55 -4.12 -36.58 11.35
CA ALA A 55 -3.34 -37.53 10.55
C ALA A 55 -3.83 -37.70 9.09
N MET A 56 -4.53 -36.71 8.53
CA MET A 56 -5.08 -36.74 7.17
C MET A 56 -4.49 -35.60 6.33
N LYS A 57 -4.09 -35.93 5.09
CA LYS A 57 -3.75 -34.90 4.11
C LYS A 57 -5.03 -34.32 3.51
N PRO A 58 -5.13 -32.98 3.35
CA PRO A 58 -6.26 -32.35 2.67
C PRO A 58 -6.31 -32.76 1.20
N SER A 59 -7.51 -32.74 0.62
CA SER A 59 -7.66 -32.97 -0.82
C SER A 59 -7.26 -31.72 -1.63
N GLN A 60 -6.96 -31.92 -2.90
CA GLN A 60 -6.71 -30.82 -3.84
C GLN A 60 -7.91 -29.86 -3.93
N ASP A 61 -9.14 -30.37 -3.81
CA ASP A 61 -10.34 -29.53 -3.92
C ASP A 61 -10.44 -28.56 -2.74
N VAL A 62 -10.01 -28.96 -1.54
CA VAL A 62 -9.89 -28.07 -0.39
C VAL A 62 -8.80 -27.00 -0.62
N LEU A 63 -7.67 -27.39 -1.21
CA LEU A 63 -6.64 -26.43 -1.60
C LEU A 63 -7.15 -25.40 -2.60
N PHE A 64 -7.87 -25.84 -3.63
CA PHE A 64 -8.42 -24.95 -4.65
C PHE A 64 -9.48 -24.02 -4.07
N ALA A 65 -10.36 -24.55 -3.23
CA ALA A 65 -11.40 -23.77 -2.56
C ALA A 65 -10.78 -22.70 -1.63
N LEU A 66 -9.75 -23.05 -0.85
CA LEU A 66 -9.04 -22.10 -0.01
C LEU A 66 -8.34 -21.01 -0.83
N TYR A 67 -7.70 -21.39 -1.93
CA TYR A 67 -7.04 -20.44 -2.82
C TYR A 67 -8.05 -19.46 -3.44
N GLN A 68 -9.19 -19.99 -3.91
CA GLN A 68 -10.25 -19.16 -4.48
C GLN A 68 -10.87 -18.23 -3.43
N PHE A 69 -11.15 -18.75 -2.23
CA PHE A 69 -11.65 -17.94 -1.12
C PHE A 69 -10.71 -16.78 -0.79
N ASP A 70 -9.42 -17.07 -0.65
CA ASP A 70 -8.43 -16.03 -0.37
C ASP A 70 -8.30 -15.01 -1.51
N PHE A 71 -8.46 -15.46 -2.77
CA PHE A 71 -8.47 -14.57 -3.93
C PHE A 71 -9.66 -13.61 -3.88
N GLU A 72 -10.87 -14.10 -3.63
CA GLU A 72 -12.09 -13.27 -3.54
C GLU A 72 -12.02 -12.33 -2.31
N LEU A 73 -11.54 -12.84 -1.18
CA LEU A 73 -11.35 -12.03 0.02
C LEU A 73 -10.39 -10.85 -0.24
N ARG A 74 -9.24 -11.13 -0.89
CA ARG A 74 -8.29 -10.07 -1.25
C ARG A 74 -8.90 -9.04 -2.21
N LYS A 75 -9.72 -9.46 -3.16
CA LYS A 75 -10.41 -8.56 -4.08
C LYS A 75 -11.33 -7.58 -3.32
N VAL A 76 -12.15 -8.11 -2.39
CA VAL A 76 -13.04 -7.30 -1.56
C VAL A 76 -12.24 -6.34 -0.67
N MET A 77 -11.18 -6.85 -0.03
CA MET A 77 -10.29 -6.04 0.82
C MET A 77 -9.59 -4.93 0.03
N TYR A 78 -9.10 -5.25 -1.17
CA TYR A 78 -8.46 -4.26 -2.04
C TYR A 78 -9.42 -3.14 -2.43
N GLU A 79 -10.65 -3.48 -2.80
CA GLU A 79 -11.68 -2.49 -3.14
C GLU A 79 -12.03 -1.60 -1.94
N ALA A 80 -12.20 -2.20 -0.76
CA ALA A 80 -12.47 -1.47 0.47
C ALA A 80 -11.31 -0.51 0.84
N CYS A 81 -10.07 -0.99 0.74
CA CYS A 81 -8.88 -0.17 1.00
C CYS A 81 -8.76 0.99 0.01
N ALA A 82 -9.01 0.76 -1.28
CA ALA A 82 -8.98 1.81 -2.29
C ALA A 82 -10.02 2.91 -2.03
N LYS A 83 -11.24 2.53 -1.64
CA LYS A 83 -12.29 3.48 -1.25
C LYS A 83 -11.90 4.27 0.01
N ALA A 84 -11.40 3.59 1.04
CA ALA A 84 -10.95 4.22 2.27
C ALA A 84 -9.79 5.21 2.01
N GLU A 85 -8.85 4.84 1.16
CA GLU A 85 -7.74 5.71 0.76
C GLU A 85 -8.25 7.03 0.17
N ILE A 86 -9.18 6.97 -0.81
CA ILE A 86 -9.75 8.16 -1.44
C ILE A 86 -10.47 9.03 -0.41
N GLN A 87 -11.26 8.42 0.48
CA GLN A 87 -12.01 9.13 1.51
C GLN A 87 -11.08 9.83 2.51
N ILE A 88 -10.04 9.16 2.98
CA ILE A 88 -9.08 9.72 3.92
C ILE A 88 -8.31 10.88 3.29
N LYS A 89 -7.82 10.72 2.05
CA LYS A 89 -7.14 11.77 1.30
C LYS A 89 -8.03 13.02 1.16
N SER A 90 -9.28 12.82 0.76
CA SER A 90 -10.25 13.90 0.61
C SER A 90 -10.60 14.58 1.94
N ALA A 91 -10.82 13.79 3.00
CA ALA A 91 -11.13 14.33 4.32
C ALA A 91 -10.00 15.20 4.87
N ILE A 92 -8.75 14.73 4.79
CA ILE A 92 -7.58 15.51 5.24
C ILE A 92 -7.45 16.79 4.40
N ALA A 93 -7.50 16.68 3.07
CA ALA A 93 -7.36 17.82 2.19
C ALA A 93 -8.40 18.90 2.48
N ASN A 94 -9.67 18.52 2.62
CA ASN A 94 -10.78 19.46 2.82
C ASN A 94 -10.76 20.05 4.23
N ALA A 95 -10.70 19.21 5.28
CA ALA A 95 -10.80 19.69 6.64
C ALA A 95 -9.66 20.65 7.01
N VAL A 96 -8.42 20.30 6.62
CA VAL A 96 -7.26 21.12 6.96
C VAL A 96 -7.19 22.38 6.11
N SER A 97 -7.51 22.33 4.81
CA SER A 97 -7.58 23.52 3.97
C SER A 97 -8.62 24.53 4.48
N LEU A 98 -9.81 24.04 4.86
CA LEU A 98 -10.85 24.89 5.43
C LEU A 98 -10.43 25.53 6.76
N LYS A 99 -9.80 24.75 7.63
CA LYS A 99 -9.34 25.24 8.95
C LYS A 99 -8.22 26.25 8.86
N THR A 100 -7.28 26.06 7.95
CA THR A 100 -6.14 26.96 7.75
C THR A 100 -6.43 28.13 6.82
N GLY A 101 -7.48 28.02 6.01
CA GLY A 101 -7.73 28.95 4.90
C GLY A 101 -6.70 28.83 3.77
N ASP A 102 -5.94 27.75 3.74
CA ASP A 102 -4.83 27.54 2.81
C ASP A 102 -4.97 26.22 2.05
N ALA A 103 -5.07 26.32 0.74
CA ALA A 103 -5.19 25.19 -0.18
C ALA A 103 -3.90 24.34 -0.27
N VAL A 104 -2.77 24.93 0.06
CA VAL A 104 -1.44 24.30 -0.03
C VAL A 104 -0.80 24.10 1.34
N PHE A 105 -1.63 23.99 2.38
CA PHE A 105 -1.22 23.83 3.77
C PHE A 105 -0.13 22.77 4.00
N TYR A 106 -0.08 21.75 3.15
CA TYR A 106 0.85 20.64 3.26
C TYR A 106 2.30 21.02 2.95
N LEU A 107 2.52 22.16 2.31
CA LEU A 107 3.85 22.75 2.07
C LEU A 107 4.28 23.76 3.16
N GLU A 108 3.40 24.00 4.15
CA GLU A 108 3.65 24.97 5.20
C GLU A 108 4.15 24.29 6.47
N GLN A 109 5.44 24.43 6.79
CA GLN A 109 6.10 23.78 7.94
C GLN A 109 5.41 24.09 9.27
N GLN A 110 4.81 25.28 9.41
CA GLN A 110 4.08 25.71 10.62
C GLN A 110 2.85 24.86 10.95
N ASN A 111 2.32 24.12 9.98
CA ASN A 111 1.16 23.23 10.16
C ASN A 111 1.54 21.89 10.79
N TYR A 112 2.83 21.64 11.00
CA TYR A 112 3.34 20.37 11.50
C TYR A 112 3.99 20.52 12.86
N THR A 113 3.99 19.43 13.61
CA THR A 113 4.77 19.28 14.84
C THR A 113 5.37 17.89 14.90
N PRO A 114 6.61 17.75 15.41
CA PRO A 114 7.17 16.43 15.69
C PRO A 114 6.21 15.60 16.56
N THR A 115 6.12 14.32 16.31
CA THR A 115 5.29 13.40 17.11
C THR A 115 5.78 13.36 18.58
N ARG A 116 4.94 12.84 19.48
CA ARG A 116 5.30 12.75 20.91
C ARG A 116 6.55 11.91 21.15
N SER A 117 6.77 10.85 20.36
CA SER A 117 7.96 10.02 20.40
C SER A 117 9.22 10.80 19.98
N GLU A 118 9.08 11.77 19.10
CA GLU A 118 10.16 12.61 18.61
C GLU A 118 10.54 13.72 19.59
N ARG A 119 9.68 14.02 20.55
CA ARG A 119 9.97 14.96 21.65
C ARG A 119 10.79 14.31 22.77
N ASN A 120 10.91 13.00 22.80
CA ASN A 120 11.71 12.30 23.78
C ASN A 120 13.21 12.61 23.54
N LYS A 121 13.92 13.05 24.60
CA LYS A 121 15.35 13.48 24.51
C LYS A 121 16.25 12.40 23.89
N PHE A 122 15.95 11.13 24.09
CA PHE A 122 16.72 9.99 23.56
C PHE A 122 16.61 9.87 22.04
N TYR A 123 15.47 10.21 21.45
CA TYR A 123 15.21 10.12 20.02
C TYR A 123 15.33 11.46 19.29
N ARG A 124 15.51 12.57 20.00
CA ARG A 124 15.40 13.93 19.47
C ARG A 124 16.25 14.18 18.22
N LYS A 125 17.52 13.76 18.21
CA LYS A 125 18.40 13.97 17.05
C LYS A 125 17.98 13.14 15.82
N LYS A 126 17.50 11.92 16.06
CA LYS A 126 17.08 11.01 14.99
C LYS A 126 15.75 11.44 14.37
N ASN A 127 14.85 11.93 15.19
CA ASN A 127 13.48 12.28 14.81
C ASN A 127 13.38 13.66 14.13
N VAL A 128 14.18 14.64 14.52
CA VAL A 128 14.31 15.92 13.78
C VAL A 128 14.83 15.67 12.37
N LYS A 129 15.76 14.72 12.18
CA LYS A 129 16.24 14.33 10.86
C LYS A 129 15.13 13.67 10.03
N PHE A 130 14.29 12.83 10.64
CA PHE A 130 13.13 12.21 9.97
C PHE A 130 12.09 13.25 9.57
N PHE A 131 11.76 14.19 10.45
CA PHE A 131 10.82 15.26 10.15
C PHE A 131 11.32 16.15 8.99
N ASN A 132 12.58 16.56 9.00
CA ASN A 132 13.16 17.35 7.91
C ASN A 132 13.19 16.56 6.59
N SER A 133 13.52 15.26 6.64
CA SER A 133 13.49 14.38 5.47
C SER A 133 12.07 14.22 4.93
N PHE A 134 11.09 14.04 5.81
CA PHE A 134 9.68 13.96 5.45
C PHE A 134 9.19 15.23 4.74
N PHE A 135 9.53 16.40 5.31
CA PHE A 135 9.10 17.68 4.75
C PHE A 135 9.75 17.95 3.38
N SER A 136 11.04 17.64 3.21
CA SER A 136 11.72 17.68 1.91
C SER A 136 11.06 16.72 0.91
N ASP A 137 10.72 15.49 1.33
CA ASP A 137 10.06 14.49 0.46
C ASP A 137 8.70 14.99 -0.09
N ILE A 138 7.93 15.72 0.74
CA ILE A 138 6.66 16.32 0.28
C ILE A 138 6.90 17.39 -0.79
N GLN A 139 7.89 18.25 -0.59
CA GLN A 139 8.25 19.29 -1.53
C GLN A 139 8.73 18.70 -2.85
N ASP A 140 9.60 17.69 -2.79
CA ASP A 140 10.11 16.97 -3.95
C ASP A 140 8.97 16.27 -4.74
N LYS A 141 8.00 15.69 -4.03
CA LYS A 141 6.83 15.05 -4.66
C LYS A 141 5.93 16.07 -5.35
N GLU A 142 5.68 17.22 -4.74
CA GLU A 142 4.92 18.31 -5.39
C GLU A 142 5.63 18.81 -6.65
N GLU A 143 6.95 19.01 -6.58
CA GLU A 143 7.76 19.41 -7.71
C GLU A 143 7.74 18.37 -8.85
N MET A 144 7.80 17.07 -8.51
CA MET A 144 7.66 15.98 -9.50
C MET A 144 6.30 16.03 -10.21
N LEU A 145 5.20 16.25 -9.49
CA LEU A 145 3.87 16.37 -10.10
C LEU A 145 3.80 17.53 -11.10
N ARG A 146 4.49 18.63 -10.81
CA ARG A 146 4.55 19.79 -11.69
C ARG A 146 5.41 19.54 -12.93
N LYS A 147 6.50 18.79 -12.80
CA LYS A 147 7.47 18.56 -13.88
C LYS A 147 7.02 17.47 -14.88
N ASP A 148 6.36 16.42 -14.44
CA ASP A 148 6.00 15.29 -15.28
C ASP A 148 4.72 15.52 -16.07
N VAL A 149 4.90 16.14 -17.25
CA VAL A 149 3.81 16.55 -18.14
C VAL A 149 3.05 15.37 -18.74
N LEU A 150 3.75 14.27 -19.01
CA LEU A 150 3.18 13.11 -19.67
C LEU A 150 2.36 12.26 -18.72
N LYS A 151 2.82 12.17 -17.48
CA LYS A 151 2.21 11.30 -16.47
C LYS A 151 0.97 11.93 -15.80
N TYR A 152 0.94 13.26 -15.68
CA TYR A 152 -0.14 13.98 -14.98
C TYR A 152 -0.71 15.12 -15.84
N PRO A 153 -1.38 14.82 -16.98
CA PRO A 153 -1.85 15.83 -17.93
C PRO A 153 -2.89 16.80 -17.35
N GLU A 154 -3.68 16.36 -16.36
CA GLU A 154 -4.70 17.18 -15.67
C GLU A 154 -4.09 18.28 -14.79
N LEU A 155 -2.82 18.18 -14.42
CA LEU A 155 -2.11 19.22 -13.67
C LEU A 155 -1.43 20.26 -14.55
N LYS A 156 -1.73 20.28 -15.86
CA LYS A 156 -1.10 21.19 -16.83
C LYS A 156 -1.20 22.67 -16.45
N GLU A 157 -2.26 23.07 -15.74
CA GLU A 157 -2.49 24.48 -15.35
C GLU A 157 -1.45 24.99 -14.34
N TYR A 158 -0.85 24.09 -13.54
CA TYR A 158 0.15 24.41 -12.51
C TYR A 158 1.59 24.37 -13.04
N ARG A 159 1.78 24.12 -14.33
CA ARG A 159 3.10 24.04 -14.97
C ARG A 159 3.49 25.33 -15.66
N ASN A 160 4.76 25.46 -16.02
CA ASN A 160 5.27 26.60 -16.76
C ASN A 160 4.43 26.83 -18.04
N GLY A 161 3.94 28.05 -18.21
CA GLY A 161 3.03 28.41 -19.30
C GLY A 161 1.53 28.12 -19.04
N GLY A 162 1.19 27.43 -17.94
CA GLY A 162 -0.19 27.23 -17.51
C GLY A 162 -0.77 28.44 -16.79
N LYS A 163 -2.11 28.52 -16.72
CA LYS A 163 -2.81 29.65 -16.06
C LYS A 163 -2.46 29.82 -14.58
N ARG A 164 -2.01 28.73 -13.91
CA ARG A 164 -1.66 28.67 -12.48
C ARG A 164 -0.19 28.32 -12.23
N ALA A 165 0.68 28.62 -13.18
CA ALA A 165 2.10 28.25 -13.14
C ALA A 165 2.85 28.81 -11.91
N ALA A 166 2.44 29.95 -11.37
CA ALA A 166 3.02 30.55 -10.18
C ALA A 166 2.44 29.99 -8.85
N MET A 167 1.43 29.10 -8.92
CA MET A 167 0.77 28.53 -7.75
C MET A 167 1.22 27.10 -7.53
N ASN A 168 1.36 26.72 -6.26
CA ASN A 168 1.54 25.31 -5.90
C ASN A 168 0.24 24.53 -6.14
N ILE A 169 0.38 23.20 -6.29
CA ILE A 169 -0.76 22.32 -6.51
C ILE A 169 -1.59 22.25 -5.21
N PRO A 170 -2.89 22.55 -5.23
CA PRO A 170 -3.70 22.47 -4.01
C PRO A 170 -3.80 21.04 -3.49
N SER A 171 -3.99 20.89 -2.16
CA SER A 171 -3.98 19.61 -1.45
C SER A 171 -4.93 18.57 -2.03
N TRP A 172 -6.16 18.96 -2.43
CA TRP A 172 -7.15 18.07 -3.03
C TRP A 172 -6.70 17.49 -4.37
N ALA A 173 -5.86 18.20 -5.12
CA ALA A 173 -5.27 17.69 -6.36
C ALA A 173 -3.99 16.88 -6.09
N ALA A 174 -3.06 17.41 -5.28
CA ALA A 174 -1.80 16.74 -4.96
C ALA A 174 -2.02 15.38 -4.27
N PHE A 175 -2.94 15.30 -3.31
CA PHE A 175 -3.19 14.07 -2.54
C PHE A 175 -3.77 12.94 -3.39
N SER A 176 -4.42 13.25 -4.50
CA SER A 176 -4.88 12.23 -5.45
C SER A 176 -3.73 11.41 -6.04
N TYR A 177 -2.52 12.00 -6.11
CA TYR A 177 -1.33 11.38 -6.68
C TYR A 177 -0.31 10.94 -5.65
N PHE A 178 -0.39 11.43 -4.41
CA PHE A 178 0.49 10.98 -3.35
C PHE A 178 0.15 9.55 -2.93
N GLU A 179 1.18 8.77 -2.64
CA GLU A 179 1.02 7.45 -2.03
C GLU A 179 0.36 7.56 -0.65
N PHE A 180 -0.41 6.54 -0.26
CA PHE A 180 -1.10 6.53 1.02
C PHE A 180 -0.13 6.72 2.22
N GLY A 181 1.06 6.11 2.17
CA GLY A 181 2.08 6.30 3.21
C GLY A 181 2.56 7.75 3.36
N THR A 182 2.57 8.53 2.26
CA THR A 182 2.86 9.97 2.33
C THR A 182 1.73 10.72 3.05
N ILE A 183 0.48 10.38 2.76
CA ILE A 183 -0.70 10.98 3.41
C ILE A 183 -0.76 10.61 4.90
N GLU A 184 -0.45 9.36 5.24
CA GLU A 184 -0.33 8.91 6.63
C GLU A 184 0.70 9.76 7.39
N ASN A 185 1.88 9.97 6.82
CA ASN A 185 2.92 10.81 7.41
C ASN A 185 2.47 12.27 7.54
N ILE A 186 1.81 12.84 6.51
CA ILE A 186 1.22 14.18 6.59
C ILE A 186 0.31 14.24 7.81
N TYR A 187 -0.67 13.34 7.93
CA TYR A 187 -1.61 13.32 9.04
C TYR A 187 -0.93 13.15 10.40
N MET A 188 0.05 12.25 10.50
CA MET A 188 0.77 11.98 11.75
C MET A 188 1.56 13.19 12.26
N TYR A 189 2.14 13.98 11.35
CA TYR A 189 2.91 15.16 11.69
C TYR A 189 2.08 16.44 11.82
N LEU A 190 0.83 16.49 11.31
CA LEU A 190 -0.04 17.64 11.51
C LEU A 190 -0.16 18.01 13.00
N ARG A 191 -0.27 19.30 13.30
CA ARG A 191 -0.60 19.80 14.64
C ARG A 191 -1.89 19.17 15.14
N SER A 192 -2.00 18.97 16.45
CA SER A 192 -3.12 18.26 17.06
C SER A 192 -4.48 18.93 16.85
N ASP A 193 -4.50 20.27 16.74
CA ASP A 193 -5.70 21.03 16.42
C ASP A 193 -6.20 20.75 15.01
N LEU A 194 -5.30 20.66 14.02
CA LEU A 194 -5.64 20.33 12.63
C LEU A 194 -6.07 18.87 12.47
N ARG A 195 -5.42 17.93 13.19
CA ARG A 195 -5.84 16.51 13.16
C ARG A 195 -7.25 16.29 13.71
N LYS A 196 -7.66 17.07 14.70
CA LYS A 196 -9.01 16.96 15.27
C LYS A 196 -10.10 17.36 14.28
N GLU A 197 -9.85 18.32 13.40
CA GLU A 197 -10.80 18.74 12.37
C GLU A 197 -11.09 17.63 11.35
N VAL A 198 -10.13 16.74 11.10
CA VAL A 198 -10.31 15.60 10.16
C VAL A 198 -11.26 14.53 10.73
N LEU A 199 -11.44 14.50 12.06
CA LEU A 199 -12.25 13.49 12.76
C LEU A 199 -13.69 13.95 13.02
N LEU A 200 -14.01 15.19 12.68
CA LEU A 200 -15.36 15.77 12.80
C LEU A 200 -16.13 15.62 11.51
#